data_5611497c8f220877c1a2c4e837329e85
#
_entry.id   5611497c8f220877c1a2c4e837329e85
#
_cell.length_a   1.000
_cell.length_b   1.000
_cell.length_c   1.000
_cell.angle_alpha   90.00
_cell.angle_beta   90.00
_cell.angle_gamma   90.00
#
_symmetry.space_group_name_H-M   'P 1'
#
loop_
_entity.id
_entity.type
_entity.pdbx_description
1 polymer ?
#
loop_
_entity_poly.entity_id
_entity_poly.type
_entity_poly.pdbx_seq_one_letter_code
_entity_poly.pdbx_strand_id
1 'polypeptide(L)'
;MKRLGNFWNRPEGKVFCIAALVYSLLVILANGVNGGADTFTHYQMSRYSWIHHDLLLNQWGKPVFTVLFSPIAQFGLQAIIWTNLVLIFFEAFLVFKMANQLDLKRSWIAPLLFLSCPVVFDNAVSSLTEIICALFLILFIHWSLRGKFFLGAIILSFMPFARSEGFVILGVAAMFFFFTRRWKFIPLLAVGSIILNLIGYWYTGIPLWIFDSNPYVNTEITSYGSGSFFHFFIWAIPVFGIGFLFLLKSTWLSAQSFLNRVTNDWRRALTAEDSKYFMLKHQVLFWIILGSFWGYFMAHTVLWWQGMWASLGLLRVMFVVAAPMVLLALIELNKFVDSRPLIGSWKTINVIVVLLCGTAFGTNTLILGAVGAPVEYGIEEAVLNEMKVWMKAEGVTTQGCVFAGHSYVSLALDRDPFDYTKMNQLRSYKYAQIGDLIVWDGHYGPNEENTPIEMLERDTTLMFLKEFRPVKEYRPLNDMPFYVRLYRKK
;
A
#
# COMPACT_ATOMS: atom_id res chain seq x y z
N MET A 1 -19.19 -3.99 -25.54
CA MET A 1 -19.17 -5.42 -25.17
C MET A 1 -18.49 -6.32 -26.20
N LYS A 2 -18.74 -6.23 -27.52
CA LYS A 2 -18.09 -7.08 -28.55
C LYS A 2 -16.53 -7.06 -28.56
N ARG A 3 -15.88 -5.96 -28.13
CA ARG A 3 -14.40 -5.90 -28.07
C ARG A 3 -13.78 -6.62 -26.85
N LEU A 4 -14.54 -6.85 -25.78
CA LEU A 4 -14.07 -7.60 -24.60
C LEU A 4 -14.06 -9.11 -24.85
N GLY A 5 -15.06 -9.67 -25.56
CA GLY A 5 -15.09 -11.10 -25.89
C GLY A 5 -13.90 -11.56 -26.73
N ASN A 6 -13.30 -10.65 -27.52
CA ASN A 6 -12.12 -10.97 -28.31
C ASN A 6 -10.78 -10.90 -27.53
N PHE A 7 -10.73 -10.26 -26.36
CA PHE A 7 -9.51 -10.18 -25.54
C PHE A 7 -9.15 -11.55 -24.95
N TRP A 8 -10.13 -12.22 -24.36
CA TRP A 8 -9.91 -13.50 -23.66
C TRP A 8 -9.50 -14.65 -24.59
N ASN A 9 -9.89 -14.56 -25.87
CA ASN A 9 -9.50 -15.55 -26.89
C ASN A 9 -8.13 -15.27 -27.52
N ARG A 10 -7.51 -14.12 -27.22
CA ARG A 10 -6.18 -13.76 -27.71
C ARG A 10 -5.09 -14.31 -26.80
N PRO A 11 -3.86 -14.49 -27.30
CA PRO A 11 -2.73 -14.90 -26.47
C PRO A 11 -2.56 -14.04 -25.21
N GLU A 12 -2.82 -12.74 -25.32
CA GLU A 12 -2.71 -11.77 -24.24
C GLU A 12 -3.69 -12.07 -23.08
N GLY A 13 -4.93 -12.42 -23.40
CA GLY A 13 -5.93 -12.80 -22.41
C GLY A 13 -5.55 -14.11 -21.70
N LYS A 14 -4.99 -15.07 -22.43
CA LYS A 14 -4.52 -16.34 -21.85
C LYS A 14 -3.38 -16.11 -20.85
N VAL A 15 -2.41 -15.26 -21.19
CA VAL A 15 -1.28 -14.94 -20.28
C VAL A 15 -1.80 -14.22 -19.04
N PHE A 16 -2.77 -13.32 -19.18
CA PHE A 16 -3.41 -12.68 -18.03
C PHE A 16 -4.13 -13.70 -17.14
N CYS A 17 -4.84 -14.68 -17.72
CA CYS A 17 -5.46 -15.76 -16.95
C CYS A 17 -4.43 -16.63 -16.23
N ILE A 18 -3.28 -16.91 -16.87
CA ILE A 18 -2.19 -17.66 -16.22
C ILE A 18 -1.63 -16.86 -15.04
N ALA A 19 -1.39 -15.56 -15.19
CA ALA A 19 -0.94 -14.70 -14.09
C ALA A 19 -1.97 -14.69 -12.94
N ALA A 20 -3.26 -14.59 -13.25
CA ALA A 20 -4.33 -14.66 -12.27
C ALA A 20 -4.33 -15.99 -11.51
N LEU A 21 -4.15 -17.11 -12.24
CA LEU A 21 -4.06 -18.43 -11.62
C LEU A 21 -2.84 -18.55 -10.70
N VAL A 22 -1.66 -18.07 -11.13
CA VAL A 22 -0.44 -18.08 -10.30
C VAL A 22 -0.63 -17.30 -9.01
N TYR A 23 -1.15 -16.06 -9.08
CA TYR A 23 -1.42 -15.26 -7.89
C TYR A 23 -2.45 -15.92 -6.96
N SER A 24 -3.51 -16.52 -7.54
CA SER A 24 -4.52 -17.22 -6.75
C SER A 24 -3.92 -18.44 -6.03
N LEU A 25 -3.06 -19.21 -6.70
CA LEU A 25 -2.35 -20.33 -6.08
C LEU A 25 -1.41 -19.87 -4.97
N LEU A 26 -0.68 -18.75 -5.15
CA LEU A 26 0.18 -18.20 -4.12
C LEU A 26 -0.62 -17.76 -2.89
N VAL A 27 -1.79 -17.14 -3.08
CA VAL A 27 -2.70 -16.78 -1.97
C VAL A 27 -3.24 -18.03 -1.24
N ILE A 28 -3.58 -19.09 -1.99
CA ILE A 28 -4.07 -20.36 -1.39
C ILE A 28 -2.98 -21.06 -0.57
N LEU A 29 -1.74 -21.01 -1.06
CA LEU A 29 -0.60 -21.67 -0.45
C LEU A 29 0.04 -20.83 0.68
N ALA A 30 -0.35 -19.56 0.82
CA ALA A 30 0.19 -18.68 1.85
C ALA A 30 -0.30 -19.11 3.24
N ASN A 31 0.64 -19.30 4.16
CA ASN A 31 0.37 -19.59 5.58
C ASN A 31 0.27 -18.29 6.41
N GLY A 32 0.93 -17.23 5.97
CA GLY A 32 0.96 -15.91 6.58
C GLY A 32 0.45 -14.80 5.68
N VAL A 33 0.66 -13.58 6.10
CA VAL A 33 0.30 -12.35 5.38
C VAL A 33 1.45 -11.36 5.39
N ASN A 34 1.52 -10.51 4.37
CA ASN A 34 2.46 -9.41 4.32
C ASN A 34 1.89 -8.16 5.02
N GLY A 35 2.78 -7.23 5.38
CA GLY A 35 2.40 -5.95 5.97
C GLY A 35 2.45 -5.90 7.49
N GLY A 36 2.81 -7.02 8.14
CA GLY A 36 2.98 -7.10 9.59
C GLY A 36 1.73 -6.65 10.36
N ALA A 37 1.94 -5.99 11.49
CA ALA A 37 0.88 -5.53 12.38
C ALA A 37 -0.17 -4.62 11.71
N ASP A 38 0.23 -3.80 10.71
CA ASP A 38 -0.71 -2.94 9.99
C ASP A 38 -1.81 -3.73 9.28
N THR A 39 -1.46 -4.87 8.67
CA THR A 39 -2.44 -5.77 8.03
C THR A 39 -3.52 -6.22 9.02
N PHE A 40 -3.12 -6.62 10.22
CA PHE A 40 -4.06 -7.09 11.24
C PHE A 40 -4.91 -5.93 11.78
N THR A 41 -4.29 -4.79 12.02
CA THR A 41 -4.98 -3.61 12.55
C THR A 41 -6.02 -3.08 11.57
N HIS A 42 -5.70 -2.92 10.28
CA HIS A 42 -6.67 -2.49 9.27
C HIS A 42 -7.83 -3.48 9.13
N TYR A 43 -7.54 -4.79 9.14
CA TYR A 43 -8.57 -5.83 9.14
C TYR A 43 -9.48 -5.70 10.37
N GLN A 44 -8.92 -5.61 11.57
CA GLN A 44 -9.68 -5.55 12.82
C GLN A 44 -10.53 -4.27 12.91
N MET A 45 -9.98 -3.12 12.53
CA MET A 45 -10.74 -1.88 12.46
C MET A 45 -11.95 -2.02 11.52
N SER A 46 -11.75 -2.64 10.35
CA SER A 46 -12.85 -2.89 9.42
C SER A 46 -13.87 -3.88 9.98
N ARG A 47 -13.42 -4.98 10.62
CA ARG A 47 -14.28 -6.03 11.18
C ARG A 47 -15.16 -5.50 12.32
N TYR A 48 -14.55 -4.78 13.26
CA TYR A 48 -15.24 -4.35 14.47
C TYR A 48 -15.94 -2.99 14.34
N SER A 49 -15.81 -2.31 13.20
CA SER A 49 -16.43 -1.00 12.96
C SER A 49 -17.97 -1.02 12.99
N TRP A 50 -18.61 -2.18 12.91
CA TRP A 50 -20.08 -2.32 13.06
C TRP A 50 -20.50 -2.39 14.54
N ILE A 51 -19.56 -2.62 15.44
CA ILE A 51 -19.77 -2.59 16.88
C ILE A 51 -19.26 -1.26 17.44
N HIS A 52 -18.06 -0.85 17.05
CA HIS A 52 -17.38 0.39 17.45
C HIS A 52 -17.41 1.36 16.28
N HIS A 53 -18.49 2.14 16.14
CA HIS A 53 -18.75 3.00 14.97
C HIS A 53 -17.73 4.13 14.79
N ASP A 54 -17.04 4.55 15.85
CA ASP A 54 -15.94 5.50 15.81
C ASP A 54 -14.78 5.04 14.91
N LEU A 55 -14.58 3.72 14.75
CA LEU A 55 -13.56 3.15 13.87
C LEU A 55 -13.79 3.51 12.38
N LEU A 56 -15.05 3.76 11.97
CA LEU A 56 -15.37 4.20 10.60
C LEU A 56 -14.76 5.57 10.26
N LEU A 57 -14.50 6.38 11.29
CA LEU A 57 -13.90 7.71 11.16
C LEU A 57 -12.45 7.76 11.67
N ASN A 58 -11.88 6.64 12.09
CA ASN A 58 -10.50 6.60 12.58
C ASN A 58 -9.52 6.94 11.46
N GLN A 59 -8.80 8.08 11.60
CA GLN A 59 -7.89 8.56 10.56
C GLN A 59 -6.62 7.72 10.39
N TRP A 60 -6.19 6.99 11.43
CA TRP A 60 -5.11 6.02 11.28
C TRP A 60 -5.59 4.81 10.48
N GLY A 61 -6.78 4.29 10.77
CA GLY A 61 -7.42 3.17 10.07
C GLY A 61 -7.82 3.48 8.62
N LYS A 62 -7.77 4.76 8.23
CA LYS A 62 -8.17 5.28 6.92
C LYS A 62 -9.66 5.08 6.64
N PRO A 63 -10.49 6.10 6.88
CA PRO A 63 -11.96 6.02 6.79
C PRO A 63 -12.47 5.38 5.50
N VAL A 64 -11.90 5.72 4.36
CA VAL A 64 -12.31 5.14 3.06
C VAL A 64 -12.04 3.65 3.00
N PHE A 65 -10.88 3.19 3.49
CA PHE A 65 -10.58 1.75 3.55
C PHE A 65 -11.54 1.05 4.51
N THR A 66 -11.65 1.54 5.75
CA THR A 66 -12.50 0.93 6.78
C THR A 66 -13.95 0.80 6.32
N VAL A 67 -14.53 1.86 5.74
CA VAL A 67 -15.91 1.85 5.23
C VAL A 67 -16.10 0.83 4.10
N LEU A 68 -15.19 0.82 3.10
CA LEU A 68 -15.31 -0.09 1.95
C LEU A 68 -15.11 -1.55 2.34
N PHE A 69 -14.22 -1.83 3.29
CA PHE A 69 -13.89 -3.21 3.67
C PHE A 69 -14.68 -3.72 4.88
N SER A 70 -15.42 -2.87 5.61
CA SER A 70 -16.18 -3.30 6.78
C SER A 70 -17.17 -4.45 6.51
N PRO A 71 -17.93 -4.51 5.39
CA PRO A 71 -18.81 -5.65 5.12
C PRO A 71 -18.01 -6.91 4.76
N ILE A 72 -16.86 -6.76 4.09
CA ILE A 72 -16.00 -7.87 3.65
C ILE A 72 -15.27 -8.48 4.85
N ALA A 73 -14.83 -7.64 5.77
CA ALA A 73 -14.11 -8.04 6.98
C ALA A 73 -14.94 -8.97 7.90
N GLN A 74 -16.29 -8.94 7.80
CA GLN A 74 -17.15 -9.86 8.53
C GLN A 74 -16.93 -11.34 8.14
N PHE A 75 -16.43 -11.58 6.93
CA PHE A 75 -16.09 -12.92 6.44
C PHE A 75 -14.65 -13.35 6.75
N GLY A 76 -13.90 -12.53 7.50
CA GLY A 76 -12.54 -12.81 7.94
C GLY A 76 -11.44 -12.14 7.12
N LEU A 77 -10.20 -12.21 7.61
CA LEU A 77 -9.02 -11.63 6.98
C LEU A 77 -8.82 -12.15 5.55
N GLN A 78 -9.06 -13.44 5.34
CA GLN A 78 -8.91 -14.09 4.03
C GLN A 78 -9.85 -13.49 2.97
N ALA A 79 -11.05 -13.06 3.36
CA ALA A 79 -11.98 -12.41 2.45
C ALA A 79 -11.45 -11.05 1.96
N ILE A 80 -10.76 -10.29 2.83
CA ILE A 80 -10.10 -9.04 2.43
C ILE A 80 -8.95 -9.33 1.45
N ILE A 81 -8.12 -10.33 1.72
CA ILE A 81 -6.99 -10.70 0.84
C ILE A 81 -7.51 -11.08 -0.55
N TRP A 82 -8.55 -11.90 -0.65
CA TRP A 82 -9.17 -12.23 -1.93
C TRP A 82 -9.76 -11.01 -2.65
N THR A 83 -10.37 -10.09 -1.90
CA THR A 83 -10.90 -8.85 -2.46
C THR A 83 -9.77 -7.97 -3.00
N ASN A 84 -8.67 -7.84 -2.26
CA ASN A 84 -7.49 -7.12 -2.69
C ASN A 84 -6.89 -7.74 -3.96
N LEU A 85 -6.84 -9.05 -4.06
CA LEU A 85 -6.39 -9.73 -5.27
C LEU A 85 -7.28 -9.41 -6.48
N VAL A 86 -8.60 -9.41 -6.30
CA VAL A 86 -9.54 -9.01 -7.36
C VAL A 86 -9.32 -7.55 -7.78
N LEU A 87 -9.08 -6.66 -6.82
CA LEU A 87 -8.77 -5.25 -7.10
C LEU A 87 -7.46 -5.09 -7.88
N ILE A 88 -6.40 -5.81 -7.52
CA ILE A 88 -5.12 -5.82 -8.25
C ILE A 88 -5.32 -6.25 -9.72
N PHE A 89 -6.14 -7.29 -9.98
CA PHE A 89 -6.45 -7.67 -11.36
C PHE A 89 -7.29 -6.64 -12.09
N PHE A 90 -8.20 -5.98 -11.39
CA PHE A 90 -8.95 -4.86 -11.96
C PHE A 90 -8.03 -3.68 -12.28
N GLU A 91 -7.08 -3.35 -11.43
CA GLU A 91 -6.05 -2.33 -11.69
C GLU A 91 -5.18 -2.71 -12.88
N ALA A 92 -4.69 -3.96 -12.96
CA ALA A 92 -3.93 -4.45 -14.10
C ALA A 92 -4.72 -4.32 -15.42
N PHE A 93 -6.03 -4.61 -15.39
CA PHE A 93 -6.91 -4.39 -16.53
C PHE A 93 -7.05 -2.90 -16.89
N LEU A 94 -7.15 -2.01 -15.90
CA LEU A 94 -7.18 -0.57 -16.14
C LEU A 94 -5.84 -0.06 -16.70
N VAL A 95 -4.71 -0.61 -16.26
CA VAL A 95 -3.37 -0.30 -16.81
C VAL A 95 -3.31 -0.70 -18.29
N PHE A 96 -3.84 -1.87 -18.67
CA PHE A 96 -4.00 -2.24 -20.09
C PHE A 96 -4.86 -1.23 -20.86
N LYS A 97 -5.99 -0.79 -20.28
CA LYS A 97 -6.86 0.23 -20.91
C LYS A 97 -6.16 1.55 -21.10
N MET A 98 -5.39 2.00 -20.10
CA MET A 98 -4.63 3.24 -20.17
C MET A 98 -3.50 3.16 -21.22
N ALA A 99 -2.80 2.03 -21.31
CA ALA A 99 -1.79 1.81 -22.35
C ALA A 99 -2.40 1.89 -23.77
N ASN A 100 -3.61 1.34 -23.98
CA ASN A 100 -4.35 1.50 -25.24
C ASN A 100 -4.80 2.94 -25.47
N GLN A 101 -5.23 3.67 -24.44
CA GLN A 101 -5.63 5.08 -24.57
C GLN A 101 -4.46 6.00 -24.94
N LEU A 102 -3.25 5.63 -24.50
CA LEU A 102 -2.01 6.30 -24.86
C LEU A 102 -1.46 5.86 -26.22
N ASP A 103 -2.17 4.98 -26.95
CA ASP A 103 -1.75 4.38 -28.22
C ASP A 103 -0.39 3.67 -28.15
N LEU A 104 -0.08 3.10 -26.98
CA LEU A 104 1.18 2.39 -26.81
C LEU A 104 1.16 1.07 -27.61
N LYS A 105 2.18 0.87 -28.43
CA LYS A 105 2.41 -0.44 -29.03
C LYS A 105 2.53 -1.50 -27.95
N ARG A 106 2.11 -2.73 -28.23
CA ARG A 106 2.21 -3.85 -27.29
C ARG A 106 1.57 -3.56 -25.93
N SER A 107 0.45 -2.84 -25.92
CA SER A 107 -0.29 -2.47 -24.71
C SER A 107 -0.63 -3.66 -23.80
N TRP A 108 -0.68 -4.88 -24.36
CA TRP A 108 -0.90 -6.13 -23.64
C TRP A 108 0.24 -6.47 -22.65
N ILE A 109 1.44 -5.89 -22.84
CA ILE A 109 2.57 -6.07 -21.91
C ILE A 109 2.33 -5.29 -20.60
N ALA A 110 1.59 -4.17 -20.66
CA ALA A 110 1.39 -3.32 -19.49
C ALA A 110 0.84 -4.04 -18.25
N PRO A 111 -0.26 -4.84 -18.34
CA PRO A 111 -0.76 -5.58 -17.17
C PRO A 111 0.23 -6.62 -16.64
N LEU A 112 1.04 -7.23 -17.53
CA LEU A 112 2.06 -8.19 -17.11
C LEU A 112 3.22 -7.52 -16.40
N LEU A 113 3.70 -6.38 -16.90
CA LEU A 113 4.70 -5.58 -16.21
C LEU A 113 4.19 -5.10 -14.84
N PHE A 114 2.92 -4.71 -14.73
CA PHE A 114 2.31 -4.33 -13.47
C PHE A 114 2.30 -5.49 -12.48
N LEU A 115 1.76 -6.63 -12.87
CA LEU A 115 1.70 -7.82 -12.03
C LEU A 115 3.09 -8.40 -11.71
N SER A 116 4.12 -8.13 -12.52
CA SER A 116 5.48 -8.57 -12.27
C SER A 116 6.29 -7.61 -11.38
N CYS A 117 5.77 -6.42 -11.05
CA CYS A 117 6.41 -5.57 -10.06
C CYS A 117 6.44 -6.27 -8.70
N PRO A 118 7.61 -6.45 -8.05
CA PRO A 118 7.68 -7.12 -6.75
C PRO A 118 6.75 -6.52 -5.69
N VAL A 119 6.63 -5.20 -5.66
CA VAL A 119 5.74 -4.49 -4.73
C VAL A 119 4.25 -4.82 -4.94
N VAL A 120 3.83 -5.20 -6.14
CA VAL A 120 2.45 -5.63 -6.41
C VAL A 120 2.19 -7.01 -5.79
N PHE A 121 3.15 -7.89 -5.89
CA PHE A 121 3.07 -9.21 -5.27
C PHE A 121 3.08 -9.11 -3.74
N ASP A 122 3.95 -8.27 -3.18
CA ASP A 122 4.05 -8.03 -1.74
C ASP A 122 2.69 -7.55 -1.15
N ASN A 123 2.00 -6.65 -1.84
CA ASN A 123 0.69 -6.16 -1.41
C ASN A 123 -0.46 -7.15 -1.67
N ALA A 124 -0.31 -8.13 -2.55
CA ALA A 124 -1.39 -9.05 -2.93
C ALA A 124 -1.87 -9.91 -1.75
N VAL A 125 -0.98 -10.25 -0.81
CA VAL A 125 -1.29 -11.08 0.37
C VAL A 125 -1.28 -10.20 1.62
N SER A 126 -2.11 -9.15 1.63
CA SER A 126 -2.19 -8.21 2.74
C SER A 126 -3.59 -7.61 2.89
N SER A 127 -3.84 -6.96 4.02
CA SER A 127 -5.01 -6.11 4.27
C SER A 127 -4.58 -4.64 4.36
N LEU A 128 -3.79 -4.19 3.38
CA LEU A 128 -3.20 -2.87 3.37
C LEU A 128 -3.97 -1.88 2.50
N THR A 129 -3.80 -0.61 2.78
CA THR A 129 -4.56 0.50 2.18
C THR A 129 -4.00 0.98 0.84
N GLU A 130 -2.79 0.55 0.48
CA GLU A 130 -2.08 0.92 -0.74
C GLU A 130 -2.89 0.61 -2.00
N ILE A 131 -3.59 -0.53 -2.03
CA ILE A 131 -4.35 -1.01 -3.19
C ILE A 131 -5.51 -0.05 -3.50
N ILE A 132 -6.31 0.32 -2.51
CA ILE A 132 -7.40 1.29 -2.72
C ILE A 132 -6.87 2.66 -3.10
N CYS A 133 -5.76 3.08 -2.50
CA CYS A 133 -5.10 4.34 -2.84
C CYS A 133 -4.63 4.34 -4.30
N ALA A 134 -3.98 3.26 -4.77
CA ALA A 134 -3.56 3.10 -6.16
C ALA A 134 -4.74 3.09 -7.12
N LEU A 135 -5.83 2.41 -6.76
CA LEU A 135 -7.05 2.37 -7.58
C LEU A 135 -7.60 3.77 -7.83
N PHE A 136 -7.60 4.66 -6.84
CA PHE A 136 -8.06 6.04 -7.03
C PHE A 136 -7.18 6.82 -8.00
N LEU A 137 -5.86 6.67 -7.91
CA LEU A 137 -4.93 7.27 -8.86
C LEU A 137 -5.13 6.69 -10.28
N ILE A 138 -5.25 5.39 -10.40
CA ILE A 138 -5.47 4.70 -11.69
C ILE A 138 -6.78 5.16 -12.34
N LEU A 139 -7.86 5.27 -11.59
CA LEU A 139 -9.14 5.78 -12.08
C LEU A 139 -9.04 7.24 -12.50
N PHE A 140 -8.33 8.07 -11.73
CA PHE A 140 -8.10 9.47 -12.10
C PHE A 140 -7.34 9.58 -13.43
N ILE A 141 -6.26 8.83 -13.62
CA ILE A 141 -5.51 8.78 -14.87
C ILE A 141 -6.41 8.30 -16.02
N HIS A 142 -7.13 7.20 -15.82
CA HIS A 142 -8.00 6.58 -16.82
C HIS A 142 -9.10 7.54 -17.32
N TRP A 143 -9.75 8.26 -16.41
CA TRP A 143 -10.77 9.24 -16.77
C TRP A 143 -10.19 10.52 -17.35
N SER A 144 -9.02 10.96 -16.87
CA SER A 144 -8.31 12.13 -17.41
C SER A 144 -7.89 11.92 -18.86
N LEU A 145 -7.42 10.72 -19.23
CA LEU A 145 -7.12 10.34 -20.62
C LEU A 145 -8.34 10.40 -21.56
N ARG A 146 -9.56 10.32 -20.99
CA ARG A 146 -10.83 10.46 -21.71
C ARG A 146 -11.42 11.86 -21.64
N GLY A 147 -10.74 12.80 -21.02
CA GLY A 147 -11.27 14.15 -20.77
C GLY A 147 -12.39 14.21 -19.71
N LYS A 148 -12.66 13.12 -18.98
CA LYS A 148 -13.70 13.03 -17.94
C LYS A 148 -13.17 13.55 -16.60
N PHE A 149 -12.69 14.78 -16.58
CA PHE A 149 -12.02 15.39 -15.42
C PHE A 149 -12.91 15.51 -14.18
N PHE A 150 -14.22 15.72 -14.35
CA PHE A 150 -15.17 15.79 -13.24
C PHE A 150 -15.15 14.49 -12.41
N LEU A 151 -15.35 13.35 -13.07
CA LEU A 151 -15.33 12.05 -12.40
C LEU A 151 -13.96 11.76 -11.78
N GLY A 152 -12.88 12.08 -12.51
CA GLY A 152 -11.52 11.90 -12.03
C GLY A 152 -11.24 12.72 -10.78
N ALA A 153 -11.59 14.01 -10.77
CA ALA A 153 -11.35 14.88 -9.63
C ALA A 153 -12.16 14.47 -8.39
N ILE A 154 -13.43 14.08 -8.56
CA ILE A 154 -14.26 13.61 -7.45
C ILE A 154 -13.68 12.36 -6.80
N ILE A 155 -13.35 11.33 -7.59
CA ILE A 155 -12.82 10.09 -7.00
C ILE A 155 -11.46 10.33 -6.33
N LEU A 156 -10.59 11.15 -6.96
CA LEU A 156 -9.29 11.47 -6.41
C LEU A 156 -9.40 12.23 -5.08
N SER A 157 -10.43 13.05 -4.88
CA SER A 157 -10.62 13.83 -3.65
C SER A 157 -10.74 12.98 -2.38
N PHE A 158 -11.08 11.69 -2.51
CA PHE A 158 -11.14 10.73 -1.40
C PHE A 158 -9.81 10.01 -1.14
N MET A 159 -8.83 10.14 -2.04
CA MET A 159 -7.55 9.43 -1.93
C MET A 159 -6.78 9.69 -0.61
N PRO A 160 -6.75 10.93 -0.04
CA PRO A 160 -6.09 11.18 1.24
C PRO A 160 -6.65 10.39 2.43
N PHE A 161 -7.90 9.95 2.31
CA PHE A 161 -8.60 9.16 3.34
C PHE A 161 -8.51 7.66 3.10
N ALA A 162 -7.90 7.25 1.99
CA ALA A 162 -7.37 5.91 1.77
C ALA A 162 -5.91 5.84 2.24
N ARG A 163 -5.12 6.90 2.02
CA ARG A 163 -3.75 7.10 2.55
C ARG A 163 -3.44 8.59 2.61
N SER A 164 -2.85 9.04 3.69
CA SER A 164 -2.55 10.48 3.90
C SER A 164 -1.68 11.08 2.79
N GLU A 165 -0.79 10.29 2.19
CA GLU A 165 0.07 10.69 1.09
C GLU A 165 -0.71 11.00 -0.21
N GLY A 166 -1.98 10.66 -0.26
CA GLY A 166 -2.92 11.09 -1.31
C GLY A 166 -2.97 12.60 -1.48
N PHE A 167 -2.66 13.40 -0.44
CA PHE A 167 -2.54 14.87 -0.57
C PHE A 167 -1.46 15.29 -1.56
N VAL A 168 -0.36 14.55 -1.68
CA VAL A 168 0.68 14.80 -2.70
C VAL A 168 0.09 14.68 -4.11
N ILE A 169 -0.70 13.65 -4.33
CA ILE A 169 -1.35 13.41 -5.63
C ILE A 169 -2.43 14.45 -5.92
N LEU A 170 -3.17 14.92 -4.90
CA LEU A 170 -4.08 16.07 -5.07
C LEU A 170 -3.33 17.33 -5.50
N GLY A 171 -2.15 17.58 -4.93
CA GLY A 171 -1.27 18.67 -5.34
C GLY A 171 -0.84 18.56 -6.81
N VAL A 172 -0.44 17.37 -7.25
CA VAL A 172 -0.12 17.07 -8.66
C VAL A 172 -1.33 17.33 -9.58
N ALA A 173 -2.52 16.88 -9.18
CA ALA A 173 -3.76 17.09 -9.93
C ALA A 173 -4.14 18.58 -9.99
N ALA A 174 -3.98 19.31 -8.89
CA ALA A 174 -4.21 20.76 -8.86
C ALA A 174 -3.26 21.51 -9.81
N MET A 175 -1.97 21.16 -9.81
CA MET A 175 -0.99 21.70 -10.78
C MET A 175 -1.39 21.38 -12.22
N PHE A 176 -1.78 20.14 -12.50
CA PHE A 176 -2.28 19.77 -13.83
C PHE A 176 -3.46 20.62 -14.24
N PHE A 177 -4.50 20.77 -13.42
CA PHE A 177 -5.67 21.59 -13.75
C PHE A 177 -5.33 23.08 -13.89
N PHE A 178 -4.40 23.59 -13.07
CA PHE A 178 -3.95 24.97 -13.12
C PHE A 178 -3.20 25.27 -14.44
N PHE A 179 -2.13 24.54 -14.73
CA PHE A 179 -1.28 24.78 -15.90
C PHE A 179 -1.97 24.45 -17.23
N THR A 180 -2.97 23.54 -17.21
CA THR A 180 -3.77 23.25 -18.42
C THR A 180 -5.02 24.11 -18.54
N ARG A 181 -5.16 25.17 -17.71
CA ARG A 181 -6.30 26.09 -17.68
C ARG A 181 -7.67 25.42 -17.47
N ARG A 182 -7.69 24.33 -16.70
CA ARG A 182 -8.91 23.59 -16.32
C ARG A 182 -9.33 23.91 -14.89
N TRP A 183 -9.22 25.15 -14.48
CA TRP A 183 -9.36 25.66 -13.11
C TRP A 183 -10.67 25.27 -12.43
N LYS A 184 -11.76 25.13 -13.21
CA LYS A 184 -13.09 24.73 -12.70
C LYS A 184 -13.10 23.36 -12.01
N PHE A 185 -12.08 22.51 -12.22
CA PHE A 185 -11.98 21.20 -11.59
C PHE A 185 -11.15 21.21 -10.29
N ILE A 186 -10.41 22.28 -10.00
CA ILE A 186 -9.62 22.40 -8.77
C ILE A 186 -10.48 22.31 -7.50
N PRO A 187 -11.63 23.02 -7.39
CA PRO A 187 -12.47 22.91 -6.20
C PRO A 187 -13.01 21.49 -5.95
N LEU A 188 -13.16 20.68 -7.01
CA LEU A 188 -13.64 19.31 -6.87
C LEU A 188 -12.65 18.41 -6.13
N LEU A 189 -11.37 18.75 -6.08
CA LEU A 189 -10.34 18.05 -5.33
C LEU A 189 -10.53 18.16 -3.81
N ALA A 190 -11.32 19.14 -3.33
CA ALA A 190 -11.64 19.29 -1.92
C ALA A 190 -12.91 18.56 -1.48
N VAL A 191 -13.70 18.00 -2.42
CA VAL A 191 -15.02 17.40 -2.11
C VAL A 191 -14.92 16.30 -1.07
N GLY A 192 -13.97 15.35 -1.20
CA GLY A 192 -13.78 14.28 -0.23
C GLY A 192 -13.43 14.82 1.17
N SER A 193 -12.54 15.82 1.24
CA SER A 193 -12.18 16.48 2.50
C SER A 193 -13.38 17.18 3.13
N ILE A 194 -14.17 17.89 2.34
CA ILE A 194 -15.37 18.59 2.84
C ILE A 194 -16.38 17.57 3.38
N ILE A 195 -16.67 16.52 2.61
CA ILE A 195 -17.67 15.51 3.01
C ILE A 195 -17.22 14.82 4.31
N LEU A 196 -15.96 14.35 4.38
CA LEU A 196 -15.50 13.63 5.56
C LEU A 196 -15.32 14.55 6.77
N ASN A 197 -14.95 15.82 6.57
CA ASN A 197 -14.92 16.79 7.65
C ASN A 197 -16.33 17.06 8.21
N LEU A 198 -17.35 17.19 7.34
CA LEU A 198 -18.74 17.38 7.79
C LEU A 198 -19.27 16.17 8.56
N ILE A 199 -18.96 14.95 8.09
CA ILE A 199 -19.34 13.71 8.80
C ILE A 199 -18.60 13.64 10.14
N GLY A 200 -17.30 13.91 10.16
CA GLY A 200 -16.51 13.93 11.38
C GLY A 200 -16.97 14.98 12.38
N TYR A 201 -17.27 16.19 11.91
CA TYR A 201 -17.86 17.25 12.73
C TYR A 201 -19.22 16.84 13.33
N TRP A 202 -20.09 16.29 12.52
CA TRP A 202 -21.41 15.83 12.98
C TRP A 202 -21.29 14.74 14.06
N TYR A 203 -20.30 13.85 13.93
CA TYR A 203 -20.11 12.74 14.87
C TYR A 203 -19.37 13.16 16.16
N THR A 204 -18.35 14.02 16.04
CA THR A 204 -17.42 14.34 17.15
C THR A 204 -17.62 15.73 17.75
N GLY A 205 -18.34 16.64 17.03
CA GLY A 205 -18.43 18.06 17.41
C GLY A 205 -17.17 18.89 17.10
N ILE A 206 -16.12 18.31 16.51
CA ILE A 206 -14.85 18.98 16.21
C ILE A 206 -14.94 19.68 14.84
N PRO A 207 -14.88 21.03 14.74
CA PRO A 207 -15.14 21.76 13.51
C PRO A 207 -14.15 21.45 12.36
N LEU A 208 -12.88 21.27 12.66
CA LEU A 208 -11.82 20.93 11.72
C LEU A 208 -11.32 19.48 11.95
N TRP A 209 -12.28 18.54 12.02
CA TRP A 209 -12.02 17.16 12.36
C TRP A 209 -10.88 16.52 11.55
N ILE A 210 -10.77 16.80 10.24
CA ILE A 210 -9.71 16.24 9.39
C ILE A 210 -8.29 16.66 9.80
N PHE A 211 -8.16 17.79 10.50
CA PHE A 211 -6.86 18.29 10.99
C PHE A 211 -6.65 17.90 12.45
N ASP A 212 -7.64 18.18 13.31
CA ASP A 212 -7.51 18.02 14.75
C ASP A 212 -7.49 16.55 15.19
N SER A 213 -8.13 15.65 14.42
CA SER A 213 -8.11 14.21 14.68
C SER A 213 -7.02 13.46 13.90
N ASN A 214 -6.12 14.17 13.20
CA ASN A 214 -5.06 13.55 12.42
C ASN A 214 -3.93 13.06 13.34
N PRO A 215 -3.65 11.75 13.42
CA PRO A 215 -2.68 11.20 14.35
C PRO A 215 -1.22 11.58 14.02
N TYR A 216 -0.96 12.14 12.83
CA TYR A 216 0.39 12.48 12.40
C TYR A 216 0.79 13.94 12.67
N VAL A 217 -0.13 14.80 13.09
CA VAL A 217 0.15 16.26 13.29
C VAL A 217 1.02 16.50 14.52
N ASN A 218 0.88 15.68 15.56
CA ASN A 218 1.55 15.84 16.84
C ASN A 218 2.58 14.74 17.12
N THR A 219 3.02 13.98 16.12
CA THR A 219 4.08 12.99 16.33
C THR A 219 5.42 13.72 16.43
N GLU A 220 5.95 13.83 17.65
CA GLU A 220 7.36 14.05 17.90
C GLU A 220 8.20 12.99 17.17
N ILE A 221 9.49 13.24 16.99
CA ILE A 221 10.43 12.31 16.34
C ILE A 221 10.16 10.91 16.87
N THR A 222 9.61 10.06 16.02
CA THR A 222 9.19 8.71 16.43
C THR A 222 10.40 7.84 16.72
N SER A 223 10.19 6.79 17.52
CA SER A 223 11.18 5.73 17.79
C SER A 223 11.77 5.11 16.53
N TYR A 224 11.14 5.33 15.38
CA TYR A 224 11.51 4.77 14.08
C TYR A 224 12.61 5.54 13.33
N GLY A 225 12.99 6.74 13.81
CA GLY A 225 14.12 7.48 13.28
C GLY A 225 13.96 8.03 11.87
N SER A 226 15.07 8.13 11.16
CA SER A 226 15.19 8.61 9.78
C SER A 226 16.19 7.75 9.01
N GLY A 227 16.19 7.87 7.69
CA GLY A 227 17.10 7.09 6.85
C GLY A 227 17.80 7.88 5.76
N SER A 228 18.50 7.17 4.88
CA SER A 228 19.21 7.79 3.77
C SER A 228 18.26 8.41 2.75
N PHE A 229 18.63 9.61 2.22
CA PHE A 229 17.94 10.20 1.07
C PHE A 229 17.90 9.25 -0.13
N PHE A 230 18.91 8.41 -0.32
CA PHE A 230 18.96 7.46 -1.43
C PHE A 230 18.21 6.14 -1.17
N HIS A 231 17.55 5.98 -0.04
CA HIS A 231 16.87 4.73 0.33
C HIS A 231 15.98 4.20 -0.79
N PHE A 232 14.96 4.96 -1.21
CA PHE A 232 14.04 4.49 -2.26
C PHE A 232 14.70 4.35 -3.64
N PHE A 233 15.76 5.11 -3.94
CA PHE A 233 16.51 4.96 -5.19
C PHE A 233 17.29 3.64 -5.22
N ILE A 234 17.92 3.26 -4.11
CA ILE A 234 18.68 2.00 -3.97
C ILE A 234 17.73 0.81 -4.11
N TRP A 235 16.55 0.90 -3.50
CA TRP A 235 15.55 -0.16 -3.50
C TRP A 235 14.57 -0.10 -4.68
N ALA A 236 14.71 0.84 -5.62
CA ALA A 236 13.77 1.01 -6.73
C ALA A 236 13.72 -0.21 -7.67
N ILE A 237 14.84 -0.86 -7.95
CA ILE A 237 14.87 -2.08 -8.78
C ILE A 237 14.23 -3.26 -8.03
N PRO A 238 14.57 -3.55 -6.76
CA PRO A 238 13.85 -4.52 -5.94
C PRO A 238 12.34 -4.29 -5.84
N VAL A 239 11.89 -3.03 -5.83
CA VAL A 239 10.47 -2.64 -5.72
C VAL A 239 9.71 -2.76 -7.03
N PHE A 240 10.27 -2.21 -8.11
CA PHE A 240 9.59 -2.08 -9.41
C PHE A 240 10.10 -3.07 -10.47
N GLY A 241 11.15 -3.82 -10.17
CA GLY A 241 11.84 -4.64 -11.15
C GLY A 241 12.68 -3.80 -12.12
N ILE A 242 13.22 -4.47 -13.13
CA ILE A 242 14.09 -3.85 -14.13
C ILE A 242 13.37 -2.78 -14.99
N GLY A 243 12.03 -2.75 -14.96
CA GLY A 243 11.20 -1.70 -15.58
C GLY A 243 11.56 -0.29 -15.13
N PHE A 244 12.09 -0.14 -13.92
CA PHE A 244 12.53 1.16 -13.38
C PHE A 244 13.64 1.81 -14.24
N LEU A 245 14.52 1.04 -14.85
CA LEU A 245 15.55 1.58 -15.74
C LEU A 245 14.94 2.22 -17.01
N PHE A 246 13.87 1.61 -17.55
CA PHE A 246 13.14 2.19 -18.68
C PHE A 246 12.37 3.46 -18.27
N LEU A 247 11.85 3.50 -17.04
CA LEU A 247 11.26 4.71 -16.49
C LEU A 247 12.27 5.87 -16.44
N LEU A 248 13.47 5.67 -15.92
CA LEU A 248 14.48 6.73 -15.85
C LEU A 248 14.75 7.34 -17.24
N LYS A 249 14.89 6.48 -18.25
CA LYS A 249 15.06 6.94 -19.63
C LYS A 249 13.82 7.67 -20.15
N SER A 250 12.60 7.18 -19.88
CA SER A 250 11.35 7.85 -20.25
C SER A 250 11.25 9.22 -19.60
N THR A 251 11.61 9.34 -18.34
CA THR A 251 11.65 10.60 -17.59
C THR A 251 12.56 11.62 -18.26
N TRP A 252 13.79 11.23 -18.55
CA TRP A 252 14.78 12.09 -19.18
C TRP A 252 14.28 12.64 -20.53
N LEU A 253 13.80 11.76 -21.40
CA LEU A 253 13.29 12.14 -22.72
C LEU A 253 12.00 13.01 -22.65
N SER A 254 11.13 12.72 -21.68
CA SER A 254 9.94 13.52 -21.45
C SER A 254 10.29 14.93 -20.96
N ALA A 255 11.25 15.05 -20.05
CA ALA A 255 11.77 16.32 -19.57
C ALA A 255 12.42 17.14 -20.71
N GLN A 256 13.29 16.51 -21.52
CA GLN A 256 13.88 17.18 -22.70
C GLN A 256 12.82 17.66 -23.69
N SER A 257 11.84 16.80 -24.00
CA SER A 257 10.78 17.16 -24.96
C SER A 257 9.89 18.28 -24.43
N PHE A 258 9.62 18.31 -23.14
CA PHE A 258 8.91 19.39 -22.48
C PHE A 258 9.68 20.72 -22.53
N LEU A 259 10.96 20.71 -22.14
CA LEU A 259 11.84 21.88 -22.19
C LEU A 259 11.94 22.44 -23.62
N ASN A 260 12.15 21.56 -24.60
CA ASN A 260 12.23 21.98 -26.01
C ASN A 260 10.91 22.59 -26.52
N ARG A 261 9.75 22.12 -26.05
CA ARG A 261 8.44 22.71 -26.44
C ARG A 261 8.15 24.00 -25.72
N VAL A 262 8.51 24.11 -24.44
CA VAL A 262 8.38 25.36 -23.69
C VAL A 262 9.22 26.48 -24.34
N THR A 263 10.39 26.12 -24.89
CA THR A 263 11.27 27.09 -25.56
C THR A 263 10.85 27.42 -26.99
N ASN A 264 10.24 26.49 -27.75
CA ASN A 264 10.07 26.65 -29.20
C ASN A 264 8.63 26.78 -29.73
N ASP A 265 7.55 26.41 -29.03
CA ASP A 265 6.27 26.17 -29.69
C ASP A 265 4.97 26.60 -28.94
N TRP A 266 5.03 27.65 -28.11
CA TRP A 266 3.80 28.18 -27.50
C TRP A 266 2.78 28.70 -28.55
N ARG A 267 3.21 28.98 -29.76
CA ARG A 267 2.39 29.66 -30.78
C ARG A 267 1.79 28.76 -31.87
N ARG A 268 2.31 27.55 -32.10
CA ARG A 268 1.87 26.68 -33.22
C ARG A 268 0.86 25.59 -32.87
N ALA A 269 0.67 25.26 -31.59
CA ALA A 269 -0.15 24.10 -31.16
C ALA A 269 -1.67 24.38 -31.07
N LEU A 270 -2.17 25.51 -31.56
CA LEU A 270 -3.55 25.95 -31.29
C LEU A 270 -4.56 25.76 -32.45
N THR A 271 -4.22 25.09 -33.54
CA THR A 271 -5.04 25.21 -34.78
C THR A 271 -5.63 23.93 -35.38
N ALA A 272 -5.63 22.75 -34.75
CA ALA A 272 -6.30 21.57 -35.32
C ALA A 272 -7.01 20.70 -34.26
N GLU A 273 -8.21 20.14 -34.59
CA GLU A 273 -8.99 19.27 -33.69
C GLU A 273 -8.24 17.98 -33.33
N ASP A 274 -7.49 17.38 -34.23
CA ASP A 274 -6.60 16.24 -33.96
C ASP A 274 -5.48 16.58 -32.99
N SER A 275 -5.05 17.87 -32.97
CA SER A 275 -4.08 18.39 -32.01
C SER A 275 -4.60 18.39 -30.58
N LYS A 276 -5.91 18.55 -30.37
CA LYS A 276 -6.51 18.64 -29.01
C LYS A 276 -6.45 17.33 -28.26
N TYR A 277 -6.76 16.21 -28.92
CA TYR A 277 -6.69 14.88 -28.29
C TYR A 277 -5.24 14.42 -28.11
N PHE A 278 -4.39 14.65 -29.07
CA PHE A 278 -2.96 14.42 -28.97
C PHE A 278 -2.31 15.26 -27.85
N MET A 279 -2.66 16.55 -27.76
CA MET A 279 -2.22 17.41 -26.68
C MET A 279 -2.72 16.93 -25.30
N LEU A 280 -3.95 16.45 -25.19
CA LEU A 280 -4.49 15.91 -23.94
C LEU A 280 -3.66 14.72 -23.44
N LYS A 281 -3.36 13.76 -24.29
CA LYS A 281 -2.54 12.59 -23.91
C LYS A 281 -1.17 13.01 -23.40
N HIS A 282 -0.50 13.95 -24.08
CA HIS A 282 0.80 14.46 -23.65
C HIS A 282 0.72 15.24 -22.33
N GLN A 283 -0.34 16.03 -22.11
CA GLN A 283 -0.55 16.73 -20.86
C GLN A 283 -0.77 15.75 -19.70
N VAL A 284 -1.61 14.73 -19.91
CA VAL A 284 -1.85 13.69 -18.89
C VAL A 284 -0.59 12.88 -18.62
N LEU A 285 0.16 12.50 -19.67
CA LEU A 285 1.41 11.77 -19.53
C LEU A 285 2.44 12.54 -18.70
N PHE A 286 2.63 13.82 -19.01
CA PHE A 286 3.64 14.64 -18.32
C PHE A 286 3.19 15.05 -16.92
N TRP A 287 2.02 15.68 -16.79
CA TRP A 287 1.59 16.26 -15.53
C TRP A 287 1.04 15.21 -14.54
N ILE A 288 0.23 14.26 -15.02
CA ILE A 288 -0.42 13.32 -14.12
C ILE A 288 0.46 12.07 -13.95
N ILE A 289 0.81 11.37 -15.04
CA ILE A 289 1.49 10.07 -14.92
C ILE A 289 2.92 10.27 -14.39
N LEU A 290 3.71 11.12 -15.05
CA LEU A 290 5.09 11.41 -14.64
C LEU A 290 5.12 12.18 -13.30
N GLY A 291 4.23 13.20 -13.17
CA GLY A 291 4.14 14.01 -11.96
C GLY A 291 3.69 13.22 -10.73
N SER A 292 2.74 12.29 -10.87
CA SER A 292 2.31 11.43 -9.75
C SER A 292 3.41 10.48 -9.33
N PHE A 293 4.12 9.86 -10.29
CA PHE A 293 5.23 8.99 -9.95
C PHE A 293 6.30 9.73 -9.14
N TRP A 294 6.87 10.79 -9.73
CA TRP A 294 7.97 11.50 -9.07
C TRP A 294 7.53 12.30 -7.85
N GLY A 295 6.34 12.90 -7.88
CA GLY A 295 5.80 13.62 -6.72
C GLY A 295 5.66 12.70 -5.52
N TYR A 296 5.08 11.52 -5.69
CA TYR A 296 4.89 10.54 -4.63
C TYR A 296 6.23 9.94 -4.18
N PHE A 297 7.08 9.53 -5.11
CA PHE A 297 8.40 8.96 -4.83
C PHE A 297 9.29 9.94 -4.04
N MET A 298 9.34 11.20 -4.48
CA MET A 298 10.15 12.23 -3.81
C MET A 298 9.55 12.64 -2.46
N ALA A 299 8.22 12.67 -2.32
CA ALA A 299 7.60 12.94 -1.03
C ALA A 299 8.01 11.90 0.01
N HIS A 300 7.91 10.60 -0.31
CA HIS A 300 8.38 9.54 0.59
C HIS A 300 9.88 9.60 0.83
N THR A 301 10.68 9.93 -0.18
CA THR A 301 12.12 10.13 -0.03
C THR A 301 12.44 11.20 1.00
N VAL A 302 11.79 12.37 0.90
CA VAL A 302 12.01 13.48 1.82
C VAL A 302 11.49 13.16 3.21
N LEU A 303 10.29 12.60 3.33
CA LEU A 303 9.70 12.24 4.62
C LEU A 303 10.57 11.24 5.39
N TRP A 304 11.09 10.22 4.72
CA TRP A 304 11.98 9.25 5.34
C TRP A 304 13.34 9.88 5.72
N TRP A 305 13.93 10.64 4.82
CA TRP A 305 15.21 11.30 5.07
C TRP A 305 15.13 12.28 6.25
N GLN A 306 14.03 13.02 6.39
CA GLN A 306 13.82 13.97 7.47
C GLN A 306 13.22 13.35 8.74
N GLY A 307 12.83 12.07 8.73
CA GLY A 307 12.16 11.42 9.87
C GLY A 307 10.79 12.02 10.19
N MET A 308 10.06 12.52 9.17
CA MET A 308 8.78 13.20 9.36
C MET A 308 7.60 12.23 9.31
N TRP A 309 6.54 12.55 10.04
CA TRP A 309 5.23 11.90 10.01
C TRP A 309 5.28 10.38 10.20
N ALA A 310 6.15 9.92 11.09
CA ALA A 310 6.35 8.50 11.37
C ALA A 310 6.64 7.66 10.11
N SER A 311 7.34 8.24 9.13
CA SER A 311 7.79 7.51 7.96
C SER A 311 8.80 6.43 8.37
N LEU A 312 8.53 5.18 7.99
CA LEU A 312 9.38 4.01 8.29
C LEU A 312 10.26 3.60 7.11
N GLY A 313 10.27 4.38 6.03
CA GLY A 313 10.94 3.99 4.79
C GLY A 313 10.36 2.71 4.14
N LEU A 314 9.09 2.41 4.40
CA LEU A 314 8.44 1.20 3.92
C LEU A 314 8.39 1.15 2.40
N LEU A 315 8.95 0.11 1.81
CA LEU A 315 9.02 -0.05 0.35
C LEU A 315 7.65 -0.33 -0.28
N ARG A 316 6.75 -0.98 0.47
CA ARG A 316 5.39 -1.35 0.01
C ARG A 316 4.54 -0.16 -0.43
N VAL A 317 4.77 1.03 0.14
CA VAL A 317 4.02 2.25 -0.22
C VAL A 317 4.16 2.63 -1.68
N MET A 318 5.25 2.22 -2.33
CA MET A 318 5.51 2.46 -3.75
C MET A 318 4.54 1.73 -4.69
N PHE A 319 3.72 0.81 -4.18
CA PHE A 319 2.63 0.20 -4.93
C PHE A 319 1.71 1.25 -5.57
N VAL A 320 1.41 2.33 -4.87
CA VAL A 320 0.51 3.40 -5.33
C VAL A 320 0.92 3.96 -6.69
N VAL A 321 2.21 4.01 -6.98
CA VAL A 321 2.75 4.56 -8.23
C VAL A 321 3.29 3.49 -9.20
N ALA A 322 3.02 2.22 -8.95
CA ALA A 322 3.44 1.14 -9.84
C ALA A 322 2.80 1.25 -11.23
N ALA A 323 1.52 1.61 -11.32
CA ALA A 323 0.84 1.79 -12.60
C ALA A 323 1.41 2.95 -13.45
N PRO A 324 1.61 4.17 -12.91
CA PRO A 324 2.36 5.23 -13.58
C PRO A 324 3.74 4.78 -14.06
N MET A 325 4.50 4.08 -13.20
CA MET A 325 5.83 3.56 -13.54
C MET A 325 5.78 2.66 -14.76
N VAL A 326 4.87 1.69 -14.78
CA VAL A 326 4.71 0.72 -15.86
C VAL A 326 4.35 1.38 -17.19
N LEU A 327 3.46 2.37 -17.19
CA LEU A 327 3.09 3.10 -18.40
C LEU A 327 4.28 3.85 -19.00
N LEU A 328 5.08 4.50 -18.15
CA LEU A 328 6.29 5.21 -18.57
C LEU A 328 7.37 4.23 -19.06
N ALA A 329 7.58 3.12 -18.36
CA ALA A 329 8.52 2.08 -18.75
C ALA A 329 8.15 1.46 -20.10
N LEU A 330 6.87 1.20 -20.36
CA LEU A 330 6.40 0.61 -21.60
C LEU A 330 6.66 1.51 -22.82
N ILE A 331 6.64 2.83 -22.67
CA ILE A 331 6.99 3.78 -23.74
C ILE A 331 8.41 3.49 -24.24
N GLU A 332 9.37 3.43 -23.33
CA GLU A 332 10.78 3.23 -23.69
C GLU A 332 11.09 1.79 -24.08
N LEU A 333 10.42 0.82 -23.47
CA LEU A 333 10.52 -0.58 -23.87
C LEU A 333 10.08 -0.76 -25.34
N ASN A 334 8.99 -0.12 -25.75
CA ASN A 334 8.54 -0.15 -27.15
C ASN A 334 9.57 0.46 -28.09
N LYS A 335 10.18 1.63 -27.76
CA LYS A 335 11.24 2.24 -28.57
C LYS A 335 12.47 1.33 -28.65
N PHE A 336 12.86 0.73 -27.52
CA PHE A 336 13.98 -0.18 -27.46
C PHE A 336 13.80 -1.39 -28.38
N VAL A 337 12.61 -2.01 -28.35
CA VAL A 337 12.28 -3.15 -29.21
C VAL A 337 12.21 -2.75 -30.69
N ASP A 338 11.57 -1.58 -30.99
CA ASP A 338 11.42 -1.11 -32.38
C ASP A 338 12.77 -0.71 -33.01
N SER A 339 13.75 -0.29 -32.23
CA SER A 339 15.10 0.07 -32.70
C SER A 339 15.98 -1.13 -33.06
N ARG A 340 15.53 -2.35 -32.76
CA ARG A 340 16.30 -3.58 -32.92
C ARG A 340 15.52 -4.66 -33.66
N PRO A 341 15.59 -4.71 -35.02
CA PRO A 341 14.74 -5.60 -35.82
C PRO A 341 14.92 -7.09 -35.49
N LEU A 342 16.10 -7.52 -35.01
CA LEU A 342 16.34 -8.88 -34.54
C LEU A 342 15.53 -9.23 -33.27
N ILE A 343 15.23 -8.24 -32.44
CA ILE A 343 14.45 -8.39 -31.20
C ILE A 343 12.93 -8.25 -31.45
N GLY A 344 12.55 -7.67 -32.60
CA GLY A 344 11.15 -7.39 -32.96
C GLY A 344 10.29 -8.63 -33.26
N SER A 345 10.87 -9.83 -33.30
CA SER A 345 10.09 -11.05 -33.47
C SER A 345 9.21 -11.31 -32.24
N TRP A 346 7.98 -11.79 -32.45
CA TRP A 346 7.05 -12.15 -31.37
C TRP A 346 7.67 -13.12 -30.36
N LYS A 347 8.48 -14.08 -30.81
CA LYS A 347 9.17 -15.04 -29.94
C LYS A 347 10.15 -14.34 -28.99
N THR A 348 10.96 -13.41 -29.51
CA THR A 348 11.95 -12.67 -28.71
C THR A 348 11.30 -11.73 -27.70
N ILE A 349 10.20 -11.07 -28.10
CA ILE A 349 9.43 -10.20 -27.18
C ILE A 349 8.87 -11.02 -26.02
N ASN A 350 8.30 -12.19 -26.29
CA ASN A 350 7.80 -13.08 -25.25
C ASN A 350 8.90 -13.54 -24.31
N VAL A 351 10.09 -13.90 -24.83
CA VAL A 351 11.25 -14.24 -24.01
C VAL A 351 11.67 -13.07 -23.11
N ILE A 352 11.72 -11.85 -23.65
CA ILE A 352 12.04 -10.65 -22.86
C ILE A 352 11.01 -10.43 -21.74
N VAL A 353 9.72 -10.56 -22.04
CA VAL A 353 8.66 -10.42 -21.03
C VAL A 353 8.78 -11.49 -19.95
N VAL A 354 9.00 -12.75 -20.33
CA VAL A 354 9.20 -13.85 -19.39
C VAL A 354 10.44 -13.61 -18.52
N LEU A 355 11.54 -13.13 -19.11
CA LEU A 355 12.74 -12.79 -18.36
C LEU A 355 12.51 -11.60 -17.40
N LEU A 356 11.81 -10.55 -17.84
CA LEU A 356 11.46 -9.40 -16.99
C LEU A 356 10.58 -9.84 -15.82
N CYS A 357 9.57 -10.67 -16.08
CA CYS A 357 8.72 -11.24 -15.03
C CYS A 357 9.52 -12.18 -14.11
N GLY A 358 10.36 -13.05 -14.67
CA GLY A 358 11.20 -13.97 -13.91
C GLY A 358 12.23 -13.26 -13.02
N THR A 359 12.87 -12.20 -13.54
CA THR A 359 13.80 -11.39 -12.73
C THR A 359 13.07 -10.61 -11.63
N ALA A 360 11.87 -10.11 -11.90
CA ALA A 360 11.06 -9.45 -10.87
C ALA A 360 10.69 -10.42 -9.74
N PHE A 361 10.24 -11.64 -10.07
CA PHE A 361 9.99 -12.69 -9.06
C PHE A 361 11.27 -13.11 -8.33
N GLY A 362 12.37 -13.34 -9.06
CA GLY A 362 13.65 -13.71 -8.48
C GLY A 362 14.23 -12.62 -7.56
N THR A 363 14.09 -11.35 -7.95
CA THR A 363 14.54 -10.21 -7.13
C THR A 363 13.76 -10.15 -5.82
N ASN A 364 12.45 -10.40 -5.86
CA ASN A 364 11.61 -10.44 -4.69
C ASN A 364 12.03 -11.57 -3.74
N THR A 365 12.24 -12.78 -4.28
CA THR A 365 12.64 -13.96 -3.50
C THR A 365 14.05 -13.83 -2.91
N LEU A 366 15.01 -13.26 -3.67
CA LEU A 366 16.43 -13.24 -3.28
C LEU A 366 16.83 -12.01 -2.46
N ILE A 367 16.26 -10.83 -2.76
CA ILE A 367 16.74 -9.55 -2.20
C ILE A 367 15.81 -9.04 -1.10
N LEU A 368 14.50 -9.12 -1.28
CA LEU A 368 13.57 -8.65 -0.25
C LEU A 368 13.42 -9.66 0.88
N GLY A 369 13.89 -10.90 0.70
CA GLY A 369 13.81 -11.95 1.73
C GLY A 369 12.35 -12.29 2.12
N ALA A 370 11.41 -11.56 1.53
CA ALA A 370 10.03 -11.51 1.94
C ALA A 370 9.18 -12.58 1.28
N VAL A 371 9.69 -13.27 0.26
CA VAL A 371 8.84 -14.17 -0.50
C VAL A 371 9.56 -15.47 -0.83
N GLY A 372 9.63 -16.34 0.15
CA GLY A 372 9.39 -17.73 -0.18
C GLY A 372 7.90 -17.87 -0.54
N ALA A 373 7.54 -18.44 -1.67
CA ALA A 373 6.18 -18.95 -1.84
C ALA A 373 6.15 -20.39 -1.30
N PRO A 374 5.22 -20.71 -0.39
CA PRO A 374 4.12 -19.91 0.13
C PRO A 374 4.61 -18.84 1.12
N VAL A 375 3.87 -17.70 1.18
CA VAL A 375 4.13 -16.64 2.17
C VAL A 375 3.96 -17.22 3.56
N GLU A 376 5.03 -17.18 4.34
CA GLU A 376 5.05 -17.70 5.72
C GLU A 376 4.59 -16.61 6.71
N TYR A 377 4.31 -17.03 7.96
CA TYR A 377 4.13 -16.07 9.04
C TYR A 377 5.38 -15.20 9.20
N GLY A 378 5.18 -13.93 9.48
CA GLY A 378 6.25 -13.09 9.99
C GLY A 378 6.88 -13.67 11.25
N ILE A 379 8.12 -13.30 11.55
CA ILE A 379 8.85 -13.88 12.69
C ILE A 379 8.09 -13.60 14.01
N GLU A 380 7.55 -12.39 14.14
CA GLU A 380 6.81 -11.97 15.33
C GLU A 380 5.51 -12.75 15.48
N GLU A 381 4.75 -12.89 14.39
CA GLU A 381 3.50 -13.65 14.37
C GLU A 381 3.73 -15.14 14.62
N ALA A 382 4.84 -15.69 14.14
CA ALA A 382 5.19 -17.08 14.38
C ALA A 382 5.42 -17.36 15.88
N VAL A 383 6.14 -16.47 16.58
CA VAL A 383 6.38 -16.57 18.02
C VAL A 383 5.07 -16.40 18.82
N LEU A 384 4.23 -15.43 18.41
CA LEU A 384 2.93 -15.22 19.05
C LEU A 384 1.97 -16.40 18.82
N ASN A 385 2.05 -17.05 17.66
CA ASN A 385 1.28 -18.26 17.39
C ASN A 385 1.78 -19.46 18.22
N GLU A 386 3.10 -19.57 18.43
CA GLU A 386 3.67 -20.56 19.36
C GLU A 386 3.12 -20.34 20.78
N MET A 387 3.08 -19.08 21.25
CA MET A 387 2.46 -18.73 22.53
C MET A 387 1.01 -19.20 22.60
N LYS A 388 0.20 -18.94 21.58
CA LYS A 388 -1.19 -19.39 21.50
C LYS A 388 -1.31 -20.91 21.62
N VAL A 389 -0.48 -21.66 20.87
CA VAL A 389 -0.48 -23.14 20.89
C VAL A 389 -0.13 -23.65 22.27
N TRP A 390 0.90 -23.07 22.90
CA TRP A 390 1.30 -23.43 24.24
C TRP A 390 0.20 -23.11 25.28
N MET A 391 -0.41 -21.93 25.23
CA MET A 391 -1.51 -21.57 26.13
C MET A 391 -2.65 -22.56 26.05
N LYS A 392 -3.00 -23.05 24.86
CA LYS A 392 -4.03 -24.05 24.65
C LYS A 392 -3.61 -25.41 25.26
N ALA A 393 -2.36 -25.82 25.10
CA ALA A 393 -1.84 -27.09 25.61
C ALA A 393 -1.80 -27.12 27.15
N GLU A 394 -1.41 -25.99 27.78
CA GLU A 394 -1.30 -25.87 29.24
C GLU A 394 -2.62 -25.46 29.93
N GLY A 395 -3.71 -25.31 29.16
CA GLY A 395 -5.00 -24.88 29.71
C GLY A 395 -4.99 -23.47 30.30
N VAL A 396 -4.10 -22.60 29.78
CA VAL A 396 -4.04 -21.20 30.20
C VAL A 396 -5.27 -20.47 29.64
N THR A 397 -6.23 -20.19 30.52
CA THR A 397 -7.49 -19.54 30.13
C THR A 397 -7.31 -18.04 29.99
N THR A 398 -8.07 -17.46 29.06
CA THR A 398 -8.16 -16.01 28.81
C THR A 398 -9.50 -15.46 29.30
N GLN A 399 -9.97 -15.86 30.48
CA GLN A 399 -11.27 -15.42 31.02
C GLN A 399 -11.26 -13.94 31.40
N GLY A 400 -10.11 -13.39 31.84
CA GLY A 400 -9.92 -12.00 32.15
C GLY A 400 -9.54 -11.15 30.93
N CYS A 401 -9.09 -9.91 31.20
CA CYS A 401 -8.53 -9.00 30.20
C CYS A 401 -7.11 -9.46 29.79
N VAL A 402 -6.73 -9.17 28.53
CA VAL A 402 -5.37 -9.38 28.03
C VAL A 402 -4.76 -8.03 27.68
N PHE A 403 -3.61 -7.72 28.25
CA PHE A 403 -2.84 -6.51 27.97
C PHE A 403 -1.72 -6.83 26.98
N ALA A 404 -1.72 -6.18 25.81
CA ALA A 404 -0.76 -6.44 24.75
C ALA A 404 -0.52 -5.18 23.89
N GLY A 405 0.66 -5.10 23.27
CA GLY A 405 0.99 -4.05 22.30
C GLY A 405 0.79 -4.52 20.84
N HIS A 406 1.17 -5.76 20.55
CA HIS A 406 1.13 -6.29 19.19
C HIS A 406 -0.28 -6.68 18.74
N SER A 407 -0.77 -6.10 17.62
CA SER A 407 -2.13 -6.30 17.11
C SER A 407 -2.48 -7.77 16.76
N TYR A 408 -1.48 -8.60 16.44
CA TYR A 408 -1.70 -10.02 16.18
C TYR A 408 -2.20 -10.80 17.42
N VAL A 409 -1.91 -10.33 18.63
CA VAL A 409 -2.33 -11.01 19.87
C VAL A 409 -3.85 -11.13 19.94
N SER A 410 -4.57 -10.07 19.63
CA SER A 410 -6.04 -10.07 19.61
C SER A 410 -6.60 -11.03 18.57
N LEU A 411 -6.00 -11.07 17.38
CA LEU A 411 -6.37 -12.03 16.33
C LEU A 411 -6.05 -13.47 16.73
N ALA A 412 -4.86 -13.72 17.30
CA ALA A 412 -4.44 -15.04 17.74
C ALA A 412 -5.36 -15.61 18.82
N LEU A 413 -5.85 -14.76 19.74
CA LEU A 413 -6.72 -15.13 20.84
C LEU A 413 -8.22 -15.00 20.52
N ASP A 414 -8.56 -14.63 19.27
CA ASP A 414 -9.94 -14.37 18.80
C ASP A 414 -10.69 -13.38 19.70
N ARG A 415 -10.07 -12.21 19.97
CA ARG A 415 -10.63 -11.18 20.83
C ARG A 415 -10.81 -9.87 20.08
N ASP A 416 -11.84 -9.14 20.48
CA ASP A 416 -12.08 -7.77 20.01
C ASP A 416 -11.05 -6.84 20.67
N PRO A 417 -10.12 -6.22 19.89
CA PRO A 417 -9.10 -5.32 20.44
C PRO A 417 -9.65 -3.97 20.89
N PHE A 418 -10.91 -3.64 20.57
CA PHE A 418 -11.58 -2.39 20.91
C PHE A 418 -12.57 -2.54 22.07
N ASP A 419 -12.77 -3.76 22.55
CA ASP A 419 -13.47 -4.05 23.80
C ASP A 419 -12.47 -4.04 24.97
N TYR A 420 -12.32 -2.90 25.62
CA TYR A 420 -11.35 -2.70 26.71
C TYR A 420 -11.59 -3.57 27.94
N THR A 421 -12.72 -4.26 28.02
CA THR A 421 -12.96 -5.28 29.07
C THR A 421 -12.28 -6.61 28.75
N LYS A 422 -11.93 -6.85 27.49
CA LYS A 422 -11.31 -8.10 26.99
C LYS A 422 -9.87 -7.93 26.55
N MET A 423 -9.57 -6.78 25.95
CA MET A 423 -8.23 -6.42 25.45
C MET A 423 -7.90 -5.00 25.86
N ASN A 424 -6.66 -4.76 26.28
CA ASN A 424 -6.20 -3.42 26.62
C ASN A 424 -4.75 -3.22 26.18
N GLN A 425 -4.32 -1.95 26.11
CA GLN A 425 -2.96 -1.58 25.75
C GLN A 425 -1.99 -2.04 26.85
N LEU A 426 -0.81 -2.53 26.46
CA LEU A 426 0.20 -3.03 27.38
C LEU A 426 0.62 -1.98 28.41
N ARG A 427 0.73 -0.70 28.02
CA ARG A 427 1.06 0.42 28.93
C ARG A 427 0.11 0.58 30.11
N SER A 428 -1.09 0.02 29.99
CA SER A 428 -2.13 0.04 31.02
C SER A 428 -2.09 -1.18 31.95
N TYR A 429 -1.09 -2.08 31.86
CA TYR A 429 -1.03 -3.34 32.61
C TYR A 429 -1.13 -3.18 34.13
N LYS A 430 -0.79 -2.00 34.68
CA LYS A 430 -0.93 -1.72 36.12
C LYS A 430 -2.37 -1.78 36.61
N TYR A 431 -3.35 -1.61 35.72
CA TYR A 431 -4.78 -1.74 36.02
C TYR A 431 -5.31 -3.17 35.91
N ALA A 432 -4.43 -4.14 35.58
CA ALA A 432 -4.81 -5.54 35.46
C ALA A 432 -5.38 -6.09 36.78
N GLN A 433 -6.45 -6.87 36.67
CA GLN A 433 -7.12 -7.55 37.78
C GLN A 433 -6.53 -8.96 37.94
N ILE A 434 -6.76 -9.57 39.12
CA ILE A 434 -6.31 -10.93 39.40
C ILE A 434 -6.80 -11.90 38.31
N GLY A 435 -5.87 -12.63 37.72
CA GLY A 435 -6.14 -13.59 36.63
C GLY A 435 -5.97 -13.04 35.23
N ASP A 436 -5.86 -11.71 35.04
CA ASP A 436 -5.59 -11.09 33.74
C ASP A 436 -4.21 -11.49 33.21
N LEU A 437 -4.08 -11.49 31.87
CA LEU A 437 -2.84 -11.84 31.20
C LEU A 437 -2.14 -10.61 30.65
N ILE A 438 -0.82 -10.57 30.74
CA ILE A 438 0.03 -9.54 30.18
C ILE A 438 0.97 -10.21 29.17
N VAL A 439 0.85 -9.81 27.91
CA VAL A 439 1.69 -10.27 26.80
C VAL A 439 2.63 -9.12 26.44
N TRP A 440 3.87 -9.24 26.82
CA TRP A 440 4.93 -8.31 26.46
C TRP A 440 5.72 -8.85 25.27
N ASP A 441 6.04 -8.01 24.33
CA ASP A 441 6.92 -8.31 23.20
C ASP A 441 8.04 -7.29 23.06
N GLY A 442 9.18 -7.71 22.53
CA GLY A 442 10.39 -6.89 22.40
C GLY A 442 10.33 -5.83 21.28
N HIS A 443 9.23 -5.74 20.52
CA HIS A 443 9.03 -4.72 19.50
C HIS A 443 8.16 -3.57 20.03
N TYR A 444 6.88 -3.84 20.31
CA TYR A 444 5.90 -2.83 20.71
C TYR A 444 6.04 -2.43 22.18
N GLY A 445 6.37 -3.40 23.04
CA GLY A 445 6.50 -3.16 24.49
C GLY A 445 7.36 -1.95 24.85
N PRO A 446 8.64 -1.92 24.48
CA PRO A 446 9.52 -0.81 24.80
C PRO A 446 9.33 0.42 23.92
N ASN A 447 8.92 0.26 22.64
CA ASN A 447 8.96 1.33 21.65
C ASN A 447 7.65 2.13 21.56
N GLU A 448 6.50 1.47 21.53
CA GLU A 448 5.20 2.13 21.37
C GLU A 448 4.39 2.17 22.67
N GLU A 449 4.52 1.13 23.49
CA GLU A 449 3.80 1.03 24.75
C GLU A 449 4.56 1.61 25.93
N ASN A 450 5.77 2.15 25.73
CA ASN A 450 6.62 2.70 26.78
C ASN A 450 6.73 1.79 28.03
N THR A 451 6.76 0.49 27.80
CA THR A 451 6.78 -0.55 28.84
C THR A 451 8.03 -1.42 28.68
N PRO A 452 9.19 -0.93 29.13
CA PRO A 452 10.41 -1.75 29.12
C PRO A 452 10.24 -2.98 30.02
N ILE A 453 10.92 -4.09 29.67
CA ILE A 453 10.72 -5.38 30.32
C ILE A 453 11.03 -5.35 31.82
N GLU A 454 11.96 -4.53 32.24
CA GLU A 454 12.38 -4.36 33.64
C GLU A 454 11.23 -3.86 34.52
N MET A 455 10.23 -3.18 33.96
CA MET A 455 9.03 -2.76 34.71
C MET A 455 8.19 -3.97 35.12
N LEU A 456 8.03 -4.95 34.21
CA LEU A 456 7.26 -6.16 34.50
C LEU A 456 8.06 -7.12 35.41
N GLU A 457 9.37 -7.24 35.22
CA GLU A 457 10.23 -8.08 36.06
C GLU A 457 10.29 -7.63 37.52
N ARG A 458 10.19 -6.33 37.77
CA ARG A 458 10.16 -5.76 39.13
C ARG A 458 8.78 -5.82 39.79
N ASP A 459 7.74 -6.05 39.02
CA ASP A 459 6.37 -6.06 39.55
C ASP A 459 6.06 -7.42 40.21
N THR A 460 6.16 -7.47 41.54
CA THR A 460 5.93 -8.68 42.35
C THR A 460 4.49 -9.17 42.29
N THR A 461 3.55 -8.37 41.79
CA THR A 461 2.14 -8.76 41.61
C THR A 461 1.92 -9.58 40.33
N LEU A 462 2.94 -9.71 39.49
CA LEU A 462 2.91 -10.50 38.28
C LEU A 462 3.55 -11.90 38.55
N MET A 463 2.95 -12.89 37.96
CA MET A 463 3.50 -14.25 37.89
C MET A 463 4.01 -14.51 36.48
N PHE A 464 5.31 -14.68 36.31
CA PHE A 464 5.88 -15.08 35.01
C PHE A 464 5.40 -16.51 34.67
N LEU A 465 4.89 -16.68 33.43
CA LEU A 465 4.42 -18.00 32.97
C LEU A 465 5.43 -18.63 32.00
N LYS A 466 5.76 -17.93 30.92
CA LYS A 466 6.70 -18.46 29.93
C LYS A 466 7.27 -17.37 29.02
N GLU A 467 8.46 -17.62 28.46
CA GLU A 467 9.10 -16.85 27.42
C GLU A 467 9.13 -17.64 26.11
N PHE A 468 8.91 -16.96 25.00
CA PHE A 468 8.92 -17.50 23.64
C PHE A 468 9.92 -16.73 22.82
N ARG A 469 10.78 -17.42 22.07
CA ARG A 469 11.82 -16.82 21.24
C ARG A 469 11.77 -17.34 19.81
N PRO A 470 12.11 -16.52 18.81
CA PRO A 470 12.24 -17.00 17.45
C PRO A 470 13.42 -17.98 17.34
N VAL A 471 13.32 -18.93 16.40
CA VAL A 471 14.37 -19.94 16.16
C VAL A 471 15.72 -19.30 15.78
N LYS A 472 15.66 -18.18 15.03
CA LYS A 472 16.84 -17.36 14.73
C LYS A 472 16.67 -16.01 15.41
N GLU A 473 17.77 -15.49 15.96
CA GLU A 473 17.76 -14.16 16.55
C GLU A 473 17.23 -13.13 15.54
N TYR A 474 16.28 -12.34 15.97
CA TYR A 474 15.61 -11.30 15.19
C TYR A 474 15.54 -10.02 16.01
N ARG A 475 15.85 -8.90 15.39
CA ARG A 475 15.89 -7.57 16.00
C ARG A 475 15.09 -6.61 15.16
N PRO A 476 13.83 -6.35 15.49
CA PRO A 476 12.93 -5.52 14.67
C PRO A 476 13.30 -4.04 14.71
N LEU A 477 13.68 -3.51 15.88
CA LEU A 477 13.92 -2.09 16.11
C LEU A 477 14.95 -1.89 17.24
N ASN A 478 15.75 -0.82 17.12
CA ASN A 478 16.69 -0.37 18.16
C ASN A 478 17.66 -1.45 18.67
N ASP A 479 18.05 -2.39 17.82
CA ASP A 479 18.93 -3.52 18.15
C ASP A 479 18.43 -4.40 19.31
N MET A 480 17.18 -4.24 19.76
CA MET A 480 16.60 -5.12 20.77
C MET A 480 16.22 -6.47 20.19
N PRO A 481 16.63 -7.60 20.82
CA PRO A 481 16.20 -8.90 20.38
C PRO A 481 14.70 -9.09 20.61
N PHE A 482 14.00 -9.62 19.60
CA PHE A 482 12.59 -9.94 19.73
C PHE A 482 12.38 -11.23 20.53
N TYR A 483 11.53 -11.17 21.52
CA TYR A 483 10.96 -12.29 22.24
C TYR A 483 9.64 -11.88 22.88
N VAL A 484 8.83 -12.86 23.26
CA VAL A 484 7.53 -12.63 23.91
C VAL A 484 7.58 -13.23 25.32
N ARG A 485 7.09 -12.47 26.29
CA ARG A 485 6.89 -12.94 27.67
C ARG A 485 5.43 -12.86 28.07
N LEU A 486 4.96 -13.95 28.63
CA LEU A 486 3.61 -14.06 29.15
C LEU A 486 3.62 -14.04 30.67
N TYR A 487 2.81 -13.16 31.24
CA TYR A 487 2.59 -13.03 32.67
C TYR A 487 1.11 -13.14 33.01
N ARG A 488 0.82 -13.51 34.25
CA ARG A 488 -0.51 -13.46 34.87
C ARG A 488 -0.50 -12.56 36.08
N LYS A 489 -1.54 -11.75 36.28
CA LYS A 489 -1.76 -10.97 37.48
C LYS A 489 -2.15 -11.92 38.62
N LYS A 490 -1.44 -11.84 39.81
CA LYS A 490 -1.68 -12.62 41.03
C LYS A 490 -2.89 -12.11 41.77
#